data_75105d3e46d73235b8661c0f13197fc9
#
_entry.id   75105d3e46d73235b8661c0f13197fc9
#
_cell.length_a   1.000
_cell.length_b   1.000
_cell.length_c   1.000
_cell.angle_alpha   90.00
_cell.angle_beta   90.00
_cell.angle_gamma   90.00
#
_symmetry.space_group_name_H-M   'P 1'
#
loop_
_entity.id
_entity.type
_entity.pdbx_description
1 polymer ?
#
loop_
_entity_poly.entity_id
_entity_poly.type
_entity_poly.pdbx_seq_one_letter_code
_entity_poly.pdbx_strand_id
1 'polypeptide(L)'
;MHSGLSSRGGRSGFTLVELMVVIAIIGIMTAMMIPEMKGTYQDALLRSASRELISVFDLAYSRAVSLNQLRRVRLDEKTGRYLVEKQVDENGLESFVPANDVPGSKGELDSRITVEFLQPGDDSQANENSIESSAATVDASGVAISFYPDGTASPGEIRLRDREGFRLALRINPVTARVHVVEMDRQ
;
A
#
# COMPACT_ATOMS: atom_id res chain seq x y z
N MET A 1 -14.64 83.30 -9.59
CA MET A 1 -14.31 82.80 -8.23
C MET A 1 -14.99 81.42 -8.10
N HIS A 2 -14.22 80.34 -8.32
CA HIS A 2 -14.68 78.98 -8.08
C HIS A 2 -13.70 78.33 -7.09
N SER A 3 -14.14 78.16 -5.86
CA SER A 3 -13.40 77.45 -4.80
C SER A 3 -13.69 75.96 -4.94
N GLY A 4 -12.69 75.18 -5.41
CA GLY A 4 -12.72 73.72 -5.42
C GLY A 4 -12.50 73.16 -4.02
N LEU A 5 -13.49 72.44 -3.48
CA LEU A 5 -13.36 71.64 -2.26
C LEU A 5 -12.69 70.30 -2.63
N SER A 6 -11.41 70.19 -2.23
CA SER A 6 -10.69 68.91 -2.29
C SER A 6 -11.13 68.05 -1.12
N SER A 7 -11.89 66.99 -1.40
CA SER A 7 -12.21 65.95 -0.45
C SER A 7 -10.97 65.07 -0.25
N ARG A 8 -10.27 65.23 0.90
CA ARG A 8 -9.24 64.29 1.35
C ARG A 8 -9.90 63.05 1.89
N GLY A 9 -9.94 62.00 1.08
CA GLY A 9 -10.30 60.66 1.51
C GLY A 9 -9.33 60.19 2.60
N GLY A 10 -9.82 60.06 3.84
CA GLY A 10 -9.07 59.52 4.95
C GLY A 10 -8.65 58.09 4.68
N ARG A 11 -7.36 57.84 4.58
CA ARG A 11 -6.79 56.50 4.62
C ARG A 11 -6.88 56.01 6.06
N SER A 12 -7.87 55.20 6.41
CA SER A 12 -7.92 54.50 7.67
C SER A 12 -6.82 53.42 7.65
N GLY A 13 -5.76 53.63 8.42
CA GLY A 13 -4.75 52.60 8.65
C GLY A 13 -5.28 51.53 9.62
N PHE A 14 -4.92 50.30 9.41
CA PHE A 14 -5.21 49.19 10.33
C PHE A 14 -4.63 49.48 11.72
N THR A 15 -5.43 49.23 12.75
CA THR A 15 -4.94 49.34 14.12
C THR A 15 -4.15 48.08 14.52
N LEU A 16 -3.16 48.23 15.40
CA LEU A 16 -2.37 47.11 15.91
C LEU A 16 -3.28 46.07 16.60
N VAL A 17 -4.34 46.50 17.27
CA VAL A 17 -5.33 45.63 17.92
C VAL A 17 -6.09 44.79 16.89
N GLU A 18 -6.47 45.39 15.78
CA GLU A 18 -7.19 44.67 14.70
C GLU A 18 -6.32 43.56 14.10
N LEU A 19 -5.02 43.81 13.91
CA LEU A 19 -4.06 42.83 13.45
C LEU A 19 -3.91 41.71 14.47
N MET A 20 -3.83 41.99 15.77
CA MET A 20 -3.76 40.97 16.84
C MET A 20 -5.00 40.10 16.88
N VAL A 21 -6.19 40.69 16.72
CA VAL A 21 -7.46 39.93 16.67
C VAL A 21 -7.51 39.01 15.44
N VAL A 22 -7.08 39.47 14.27
CA VAL A 22 -7.03 38.67 13.04
C VAL A 22 -6.08 37.48 13.20
N ILE A 23 -4.89 37.70 13.75
CA ILE A 23 -3.93 36.61 14.00
C ILE A 23 -4.51 35.58 15.01
N ALA A 24 -5.18 36.06 16.07
CA ALA A 24 -5.81 35.17 17.04
C ALA A 24 -6.91 34.31 16.41
N ILE A 25 -7.77 34.90 15.56
CA ILE A 25 -8.82 34.16 14.84
C ILE A 25 -8.20 33.14 13.90
N ILE A 26 -7.21 33.51 13.10
CA ILE A 26 -6.50 32.60 12.20
C ILE A 26 -5.88 31.45 13.00
N GLY A 27 -5.25 31.72 14.14
CA GLY A 27 -4.67 30.72 15.01
C GLY A 27 -5.69 29.70 15.52
N ILE A 28 -6.86 30.16 15.95
CA ILE A 28 -7.96 29.28 16.40
C ILE A 28 -8.50 28.43 15.24
N MET A 29 -8.74 29.02 14.07
CA MET A 29 -9.22 28.29 12.89
C MET A 29 -8.21 27.24 12.42
N THR A 30 -6.92 27.57 12.42
CA THR A 30 -5.86 26.64 12.04
C THR A 30 -5.76 25.48 13.03
N ALA A 31 -5.91 25.73 14.34
CA ALA A 31 -5.87 24.69 15.36
C ALA A 31 -7.01 23.65 15.23
N MET A 32 -8.17 24.07 14.74
CA MET A 32 -9.30 23.17 14.48
C MET A 32 -9.10 22.29 13.23
N MET A 33 -8.36 22.77 12.22
CA MET A 33 -8.15 22.07 10.95
C MET A 33 -7.14 20.91 11.04
N ILE A 34 -6.17 21.00 11.94
CA ILE A 34 -5.07 20.01 12.04
C ILE A 34 -5.55 18.60 12.39
N PRO A 35 -6.48 18.37 13.34
CA PRO A 35 -6.90 17.01 13.71
C PRO A 35 -7.67 16.27 12.63
N GLU A 36 -8.41 16.94 11.75
CA GLU A 36 -9.19 16.30 10.70
C GLU A 36 -8.35 15.74 9.54
N MET A 37 -7.13 16.25 9.33
CA MET A 37 -6.27 15.80 8.23
C MET A 37 -5.56 14.47 8.48
N LYS A 38 -5.49 14.01 9.73
CA LYS A 38 -4.74 12.78 10.07
C LYS A 38 -5.33 11.53 9.41
N GLY A 39 -6.64 11.35 9.45
CA GLY A 39 -7.31 10.19 8.84
C GLY A 39 -7.14 10.13 7.32
N THR A 40 -7.24 11.27 6.64
CA THR A 40 -7.09 11.34 5.17
C THR A 40 -5.67 11.00 4.71
N TYR A 41 -4.65 11.39 5.47
CA TYR A 41 -3.27 11.10 5.14
C TYR A 41 -2.94 9.60 5.28
N GLN A 42 -3.44 8.96 6.32
CA GLN A 42 -3.22 7.54 6.57
C GLN A 42 -3.92 6.65 5.52
N ASP A 43 -5.16 6.99 5.17
CA ASP A 43 -5.85 6.33 4.07
C ASP A 43 -5.08 6.45 2.74
N ALA A 44 -4.51 7.62 2.45
CA ALA A 44 -3.67 7.83 1.28
C ALA A 44 -2.41 6.96 1.28
N LEU A 45 -1.78 6.75 2.45
CA LEU A 45 -0.62 5.85 2.58
C LEU A 45 -0.97 4.39 2.31
N LEU A 46 -2.07 3.88 2.89
CA LEU A 46 -2.53 2.51 2.63
C LEU A 46 -2.85 2.29 1.16
N ARG A 47 -3.55 3.25 0.53
CA ARG A 47 -3.84 3.19 -0.90
C ARG A 47 -2.57 3.25 -1.75
N SER A 48 -1.56 4.01 -1.33
CA SER A 48 -0.27 4.05 -2.02
C SER A 48 0.45 2.72 -1.94
N ALA A 49 0.56 2.14 -0.74
CA ALA A 49 1.18 0.83 -0.53
C ALA A 49 0.44 -0.30 -1.27
N SER A 50 -0.91 -0.26 -1.29
CA SER A 50 -1.69 -1.24 -2.03
C SER A 50 -1.42 -1.18 -3.53
N ARG A 51 -1.35 0.03 -4.11
CA ARG A 51 -1.02 0.22 -5.54
C ARG A 51 0.40 -0.24 -5.86
N GLU A 52 1.34 0.01 -4.97
CA GLU A 52 2.72 -0.45 -5.11
C GLU A 52 2.78 -1.98 -5.17
N LEU A 53 2.15 -2.69 -4.23
CA LEU A 53 2.09 -4.16 -4.25
C LEU A 53 1.36 -4.69 -5.48
N ILE A 54 0.24 -4.10 -5.88
CA ILE A 54 -0.48 -4.49 -7.11
C ILE A 54 0.45 -4.37 -8.33
N SER A 55 1.19 -3.27 -8.44
CA SER A 55 2.14 -3.07 -9.55
C SER A 55 3.23 -4.14 -9.56
N VAL A 56 3.71 -4.56 -8.39
CA VAL A 56 4.71 -5.63 -8.26
C VAL A 56 4.13 -6.99 -8.65
N PHE A 57 2.89 -7.29 -8.27
CA PHE A 57 2.20 -8.51 -8.66
C PHE A 57 1.93 -8.56 -10.16
N ASP A 58 1.46 -7.46 -10.74
CA ASP A 58 1.27 -7.33 -12.19
C ASP A 58 2.59 -7.50 -12.95
N LEU A 59 3.69 -6.98 -12.41
CA LEU A 59 5.02 -7.17 -12.95
C LEU A 59 5.44 -8.64 -12.93
N ALA A 60 5.28 -9.32 -11.79
CA ALA A 60 5.61 -10.73 -11.62
C ALA A 60 4.76 -11.60 -12.55
N TYR A 61 3.44 -11.37 -12.59
CA TYR A 61 2.51 -12.03 -13.49
C TYR A 61 2.88 -11.86 -14.96
N SER A 62 3.06 -10.62 -15.41
CA SER A 62 3.42 -10.31 -16.80
C SER A 62 4.72 -11.01 -17.22
N ARG A 63 5.70 -11.05 -16.31
CA ARG A 63 6.97 -11.74 -16.57
C ARG A 63 6.85 -13.26 -16.52
N ALA A 64 5.99 -13.81 -15.66
CA ALA A 64 5.74 -15.25 -15.61
C ALA A 64 5.17 -15.74 -16.94
N VAL A 65 4.15 -15.06 -17.45
CA VAL A 65 3.49 -15.41 -18.72
C VAL A 65 4.40 -15.15 -19.93
N SER A 66 5.03 -13.96 -20.00
CA SER A 66 5.82 -13.56 -21.18
C SER A 66 7.08 -14.40 -21.35
N LEU A 67 7.71 -14.80 -20.27
CA LEU A 67 8.96 -15.56 -20.29
C LEU A 67 8.75 -17.07 -20.08
N ASN A 68 7.49 -17.51 -19.94
CA ASN A 68 7.12 -18.88 -19.64
C ASN A 68 7.92 -19.47 -18.46
N GLN A 69 8.03 -18.67 -17.37
CA GLN A 69 8.87 -18.99 -16.22
C GLN A 69 8.17 -18.63 -14.92
N LEU A 70 8.10 -19.57 -13.97
CA LEU A 70 7.53 -19.33 -12.65
C LEU A 70 8.23 -18.11 -11.99
N ARG A 71 7.43 -17.19 -11.49
CA ARG A 71 7.86 -16.03 -10.73
C ARG A 71 7.14 -16.00 -9.39
N ARG A 72 7.80 -15.54 -8.35
CA ARG A 72 7.16 -15.32 -7.07
C ARG A 72 7.51 -13.95 -6.50
N VAL A 73 6.57 -13.37 -5.77
CA VAL A 73 6.79 -12.16 -4.98
C VAL A 73 6.90 -12.59 -3.53
N ARG A 74 8.07 -12.39 -2.95
CA ARG A 74 8.31 -12.60 -1.53
C ARG A 74 8.08 -11.29 -0.80
N LEU A 75 7.35 -11.34 0.31
CA LEU A 75 7.06 -10.22 1.18
C LEU A 75 7.43 -10.58 2.61
N ASP A 76 8.27 -9.77 3.22
CA ASP A 76 8.63 -9.87 4.63
C ASP A 76 7.66 -9.06 5.48
N GLU A 77 6.84 -9.72 6.28
CA GLU A 77 5.83 -9.10 7.14
C GLU A 77 6.41 -8.16 8.20
N LYS A 78 7.64 -8.42 8.65
CA LYS A 78 8.28 -7.63 9.72
C LYS A 78 8.88 -6.33 9.20
N THR A 79 9.50 -6.38 8.02
CA THR A 79 10.22 -5.24 7.45
C THR A 79 9.43 -4.52 6.37
N GLY A 80 8.35 -5.12 5.84
CA GLY A 80 7.62 -4.60 4.69
C GLY A 80 8.40 -4.68 3.38
N ARG A 81 9.54 -5.36 3.35
CA ARG A 81 10.34 -5.51 2.14
C ARG A 81 9.74 -6.54 1.22
N TYR A 82 9.70 -6.23 -0.05
CA TYR A 82 9.28 -7.17 -1.08
C TYR A 82 10.36 -7.37 -2.15
N LEU A 83 10.33 -8.56 -2.74
CA LEU A 83 11.29 -8.99 -3.74
C LEU A 83 10.62 -9.91 -4.76
N VAL A 84 10.78 -9.62 -6.05
CA VAL A 84 10.39 -10.54 -7.12
C VAL A 84 11.54 -11.53 -7.35
N GLU A 85 11.22 -12.80 -7.34
CA GLU A 85 12.15 -13.89 -7.59
C GLU A 85 11.72 -14.67 -8.85
N LYS A 86 12.69 -15.27 -9.51
CA LYS A 86 12.50 -16.19 -10.63
C LYS A 86 12.97 -17.59 -10.26
N GLN A 87 12.25 -18.59 -10.74
CA GLN A 87 12.70 -19.97 -10.64
C GLN A 87 13.87 -20.21 -11.60
N VAL A 88 14.88 -20.86 -11.10
CA VAL A 88 16.04 -21.31 -11.88
C VAL A 88 16.28 -22.79 -11.58
N ASP A 89 16.53 -23.57 -12.62
CA ASP A 89 16.96 -24.95 -12.49
C ASP A 89 18.48 -24.99 -12.61
N GLU A 90 19.14 -25.29 -11.51
CA GLU A 90 20.58 -25.54 -11.47
C GLU A 90 20.83 -27.00 -11.11
N ASN A 91 21.29 -27.78 -12.07
CA ASN A 91 21.63 -29.20 -11.89
C ASN A 91 20.45 -30.09 -11.44
N GLY A 92 19.23 -29.81 -11.88
CA GLY A 92 18.03 -30.54 -11.48
C GLY A 92 17.48 -30.16 -10.10
N LEU A 93 18.02 -29.10 -9.49
CA LEU A 93 17.49 -28.50 -8.27
C LEU A 93 16.79 -27.19 -8.62
N GLU A 94 15.49 -27.15 -8.36
CA GLU A 94 14.72 -25.91 -8.49
C GLU A 94 15.08 -24.94 -7.36
N SER A 95 15.58 -23.76 -7.72
CA SER A 95 15.89 -22.70 -6.78
C SER A 95 15.26 -21.38 -7.21
N PHE A 96 15.10 -20.47 -6.25
CA PHE A 96 14.58 -19.13 -6.52
C PHE A 96 15.67 -18.10 -6.33
N VAL A 97 15.86 -17.27 -7.34
CA VAL A 97 16.86 -16.19 -7.31
C VAL A 97 16.20 -14.83 -7.55
N PRO A 98 16.73 -13.76 -6.96
CA PRO A 98 16.21 -12.42 -7.19
C PRO A 98 16.19 -12.03 -8.69
N ALA A 99 15.09 -11.45 -9.15
CA ALA A 99 14.94 -10.93 -10.51
C ALA A 99 15.52 -9.50 -10.61
N ASN A 100 16.84 -9.35 -10.41
CA ASN A 100 17.52 -8.06 -10.40
C ASN A 100 17.55 -7.33 -11.76
N ASP A 101 17.19 -8.02 -12.82
CA ASP A 101 17.12 -7.53 -14.19
C ASP A 101 15.88 -6.67 -14.51
N VAL A 102 14.95 -6.56 -13.53
CA VAL A 102 13.68 -5.89 -13.73
C VAL A 102 13.57 -4.68 -12.79
N PRO A 103 13.40 -3.45 -13.31
CA PRO A 103 13.09 -2.28 -12.49
C PRO A 103 11.79 -2.49 -11.70
N GLY A 104 11.77 -2.11 -10.42
CA GLY A 104 10.61 -2.30 -9.55
C GLY A 104 10.46 -3.70 -8.97
N SER A 105 11.42 -4.61 -9.22
CA SER A 105 11.40 -5.98 -8.70
C SER A 105 11.67 -6.07 -7.18
N LYS A 106 12.06 -4.99 -6.54
CA LYS A 106 12.32 -4.93 -5.10
C LYS A 106 11.98 -3.56 -4.55
N GLY A 107 11.54 -3.52 -3.31
CA GLY A 107 11.23 -2.28 -2.59
C GLY A 107 10.93 -2.55 -1.12
N GLU A 108 10.45 -1.50 -0.46
CA GLU A 108 10.09 -1.52 0.95
C GLU A 108 8.87 -0.62 1.15
N LEU A 109 7.83 -1.15 1.76
CA LEU A 109 6.63 -0.39 2.11
C LEU A 109 6.93 0.60 3.25
N ASP A 110 6.13 1.64 3.38
CA ASP A 110 6.27 2.59 4.47
C ASP A 110 6.20 1.88 5.83
N SER A 111 7.15 2.17 6.72
CA SER A 111 7.30 1.53 8.04
C SER A 111 6.11 1.75 9.00
N ARG A 112 5.16 2.60 8.64
CA ARG A 112 3.90 2.82 9.35
C ARG A 112 2.83 1.81 8.98
N ILE A 113 3.06 1.00 7.95
CA ILE A 113 2.13 -0.01 7.45
C ILE A 113 2.59 -1.37 7.96
N THR A 114 1.70 -2.06 8.63
CA THR A 114 1.89 -3.46 9.02
C THR A 114 1.27 -4.35 7.96
N VAL A 115 1.98 -5.39 7.60
CA VAL A 115 1.55 -6.39 6.62
C VAL A 115 1.24 -7.68 7.36
N GLU A 116 0.08 -8.25 7.08
CA GLU A 116 -0.34 -9.56 7.61
C GLU A 116 -0.77 -10.42 6.41
N PHE A 117 -0.35 -11.67 6.39
CA PHE A 117 -0.75 -12.61 5.36
C PHE A 117 -1.73 -13.64 5.91
N LEU A 118 -2.80 -13.89 5.17
CA LEU A 118 -3.76 -14.94 5.46
C LEU A 118 -3.81 -15.93 4.30
N GLN A 119 -3.71 -17.20 4.64
CA GLN A 119 -4.04 -18.26 3.68
C GLN A 119 -5.56 -18.41 3.57
N PRO A 120 -6.10 -18.62 2.37
CA PRO A 120 -7.52 -18.94 2.21
C PRO A 120 -7.83 -20.24 2.96
N GLY A 121 -8.59 -20.16 4.03
CA GLY A 121 -8.96 -21.32 4.86
C GLY A 121 -8.69 -21.16 6.36
N ASP A 122 -8.05 -20.11 6.79
CA ASP A 122 -7.67 -19.93 8.21
C ASP A 122 -8.84 -19.45 9.11
N ASP A 123 -10.01 -19.18 8.54
CA ASP A 123 -11.22 -18.81 9.30
C ASP A 123 -11.99 -20.00 9.89
N SER A 124 -11.50 -21.23 9.79
CA SER A 124 -12.18 -22.42 10.35
C SER A 124 -11.19 -23.49 10.77
N GLN A 125 -11.04 -23.64 12.09
CA GLN A 125 -10.63 -24.85 12.82
C GLN A 125 -9.75 -25.85 12.07
N ALA A 126 -8.52 -26.02 12.57
CA ALA A 126 -7.60 -27.09 12.26
C ALA A 126 -8.29 -28.42 11.89
N ASN A 127 -8.24 -28.77 10.64
CA ASN A 127 -8.40 -30.14 10.19
C ASN A 127 -7.14 -30.55 9.43
N GLU A 128 -6.30 -31.33 10.10
CA GLU A 128 -5.08 -31.94 9.60
C GLU A 128 -5.39 -33.00 8.53
N ASN A 129 -5.88 -32.64 7.38
CA ASN A 129 -5.88 -33.52 6.18
C ASN A 129 -6.41 -32.74 4.96
N SER A 130 -5.61 -31.88 4.39
CA SER A 130 -5.88 -31.34 3.04
C SER A 130 -4.58 -31.33 2.25
N ILE A 131 -4.46 -32.37 1.46
CA ILE A 131 -3.79 -32.50 0.16
C ILE A 131 -3.07 -31.23 -0.32
N GLU A 132 -1.76 -31.40 -0.57
CA GLU A 132 -0.85 -30.50 -1.26
C GLU A 132 -1.49 -29.79 -2.47
N SER A 133 -2.07 -28.63 -2.24
CA SER A 133 -2.47 -27.70 -3.30
C SER A 133 -1.64 -26.44 -3.12
N SER A 134 -0.81 -26.15 -4.11
CA SER A 134 -0.10 -24.89 -4.45
C SER A 134 -0.48 -23.64 -3.64
N ALA A 135 -0.42 -23.74 -2.33
CA ALA A 135 -0.64 -22.61 -1.42
C ALA A 135 0.60 -21.73 -1.41
N ALA A 136 0.41 -20.44 -1.11
CA ALA A 136 1.54 -19.55 -0.86
C ALA A 136 2.48 -20.17 0.15
N THR A 137 3.76 -20.25 -0.17
CA THR A 137 4.76 -20.91 0.68
C THR A 137 5.20 -19.93 1.75
N VAL A 138 4.98 -20.26 3.01
CA VAL A 138 5.53 -19.52 4.14
C VAL A 138 6.87 -20.12 4.48
N ASP A 139 7.94 -19.46 4.06
CA ASP A 139 9.31 -19.81 4.43
C ASP A 139 9.74 -19.03 5.68
N ALA A 140 10.81 -19.48 6.34
CA ALA A 140 11.42 -18.75 7.47
C ALA A 140 11.83 -17.29 7.14
N SER A 141 11.83 -16.92 5.86
CA SER A 141 12.18 -15.60 5.32
C SER A 141 10.99 -14.77 4.81
N GLY A 142 9.75 -15.18 5.04
CA GLY A 142 8.55 -14.43 4.66
C GLY A 142 7.55 -15.23 3.84
N VAL A 143 6.48 -14.53 3.42
CA VAL A 143 5.42 -15.10 2.59
C VAL A 143 5.74 -14.92 1.11
N ALA A 144 5.51 -15.93 0.30
CA ALA A 144 5.72 -15.89 -1.13
C ALA A 144 4.42 -16.20 -1.90
N ILE A 145 4.05 -15.32 -2.83
CA ILE A 145 2.96 -15.52 -3.77
C ILE A 145 3.55 -15.86 -5.13
N SER A 146 3.17 -17.01 -5.67
CA SER A 146 3.67 -17.53 -6.94
C SER A 146 2.73 -17.20 -8.09
N PHE A 147 3.31 -16.83 -9.24
CA PHE A 147 2.63 -16.58 -10.51
C PHE A 147 3.16 -17.56 -11.55
N TYR A 148 2.24 -18.31 -12.14
CA TYR A 148 2.57 -19.40 -13.04
C TYR A 148 2.54 -18.96 -14.51
N PRO A 149 3.28 -19.63 -15.39
CA PRO A 149 3.31 -19.34 -16.83
C PRO A 149 1.95 -19.47 -17.53
N ASP A 150 1.07 -20.30 -17.01
CA ASP A 150 -0.29 -20.53 -17.52
C ASP A 150 -1.28 -19.41 -17.20
N GLY A 151 -0.82 -18.36 -16.48
CA GLY A 151 -1.62 -17.21 -16.09
C GLY A 151 -2.37 -17.40 -14.78
N THR A 152 -2.11 -18.46 -14.04
CA THR A 152 -2.65 -18.69 -12.68
C THR A 152 -1.73 -18.13 -11.60
N ALA A 153 -2.21 -18.09 -10.36
CA ALA A 153 -1.40 -17.68 -9.21
C ALA A 153 -1.74 -18.54 -7.99
N SER A 154 -0.84 -18.56 -7.01
CA SER A 154 -1.16 -19.13 -5.69
C SER A 154 -2.21 -18.26 -5.00
N PRO A 155 -3.22 -18.88 -4.35
CA PRO A 155 -4.22 -18.13 -3.58
C PRO A 155 -3.57 -17.46 -2.37
N GLY A 156 -4.02 -16.24 -2.04
CA GLY A 156 -3.52 -15.51 -0.88
C GLY A 156 -4.31 -14.23 -0.62
N GLU A 157 -4.32 -13.81 0.63
CA GLU A 157 -4.85 -12.53 1.06
C GLU A 157 -3.77 -11.79 1.86
N ILE A 158 -3.43 -10.58 1.45
CA ILE A 158 -2.52 -9.69 2.16
C ILE A 158 -3.34 -8.58 2.80
N ARG A 159 -3.26 -8.47 4.11
CA ARG A 159 -3.87 -7.37 4.85
C ARG A 159 -2.84 -6.32 5.16
N LEU A 160 -3.14 -5.10 4.76
CA LEU A 160 -2.38 -3.91 5.09
C LEU A 160 -3.13 -3.17 6.21
N ARG A 161 -2.40 -2.81 7.25
CA ARG A 161 -2.93 -2.09 8.39
C ARG A 161 -2.04 -0.90 8.71
N ASP A 162 -2.64 0.25 8.99
CA ASP A 162 -1.93 1.40 9.53
C ASP A 162 -1.96 1.42 11.07
N ARG A 163 -1.31 2.42 11.65
CA ARG A 163 -1.25 2.62 13.11
C ARG A 163 -2.58 3.09 13.71
N GLU A 164 -3.49 3.62 12.92
CA GLU A 164 -4.79 4.15 13.35
C GLU A 164 -5.91 3.11 13.22
N GLY A 165 -5.59 1.91 12.69
CA GLY A 165 -6.51 0.78 12.59
C GLY A 165 -7.27 0.71 11.27
N PHE A 166 -6.95 1.53 10.26
CA PHE A 166 -7.44 1.33 8.89
C PHE A 166 -6.87 0.04 8.33
N ARG A 167 -7.70 -0.70 7.63
CA ARG A 167 -7.35 -2.00 7.06
C ARG A 167 -7.78 -2.07 5.60
N LEU A 168 -6.92 -2.68 4.81
CA LEU A 168 -7.16 -2.93 3.41
C LEU A 168 -6.67 -4.33 3.09
N ALA A 169 -7.49 -5.15 2.42
CA ALA A 169 -7.11 -6.48 1.99
C ALA A 169 -6.87 -6.53 0.49
N LEU A 170 -5.79 -7.18 0.10
CA LEU A 170 -5.45 -7.52 -1.28
C LEU A 170 -5.70 -9.02 -1.45
N ARG A 171 -6.74 -9.40 -2.20
CA ARG A 171 -7.07 -10.79 -2.51
C ARG A 171 -6.60 -11.15 -3.89
N ILE A 172 -5.82 -12.21 -3.99
CA ILE A 172 -5.34 -12.73 -5.25
C ILE A 172 -6.31 -13.83 -5.75
N ASN A 173 -6.86 -13.63 -6.93
CA ASN A 173 -7.67 -14.65 -7.59
C ASN A 173 -6.74 -15.71 -8.22
N PRO A 174 -6.80 -16.99 -7.80
CA PRO A 174 -5.85 -17.98 -8.25
C PRO A 174 -5.99 -18.32 -9.75
N VAL A 175 -7.18 -18.18 -10.31
CA VAL A 175 -7.44 -18.56 -11.71
C VAL A 175 -7.00 -17.47 -12.70
N THR A 176 -7.14 -16.20 -12.31
CA THR A 176 -6.87 -15.06 -13.20
C THR A 176 -5.64 -14.27 -12.79
N ALA A 177 -5.02 -14.62 -11.67
CA ALA A 177 -3.93 -13.91 -11.01
C ALA A 177 -4.22 -12.42 -10.71
N ARG A 178 -5.50 -12.02 -10.82
CA ARG A 178 -5.93 -10.62 -10.58
C ARG A 178 -6.01 -10.34 -9.09
N VAL A 179 -5.56 -9.17 -8.71
CA VAL A 179 -5.64 -8.67 -7.33
C VAL A 179 -6.88 -7.80 -7.17
N HIS A 180 -7.69 -8.12 -6.17
CA HIS A 180 -8.86 -7.33 -5.78
C HIS A 180 -8.58 -6.63 -4.46
N VAL A 181 -8.87 -5.33 -4.41
CA VAL A 181 -8.76 -4.53 -3.19
C VAL A 181 -10.10 -4.56 -2.47
N VAL A 182 -10.09 -4.94 -1.20
CA VAL A 182 -11.27 -4.95 -0.32
C VAL A 182 -10.98 -4.02 0.85
N GLU A 183 -11.76 -2.96 0.98
CA GLU A 183 -11.71 -2.10 2.16
C GLU A 183 -12.42 -2.79 3.31
N MET A 184 -11.78 -2.80 4.49
CA MET A 184 -12.35 -3.35 5.71
C MET A 184 -12.79 -2.22 6.62
N ASP A 185 -14.01 -2.32 7.15
CA ASP A 185 -14.53 -1.35 8.11
C ASP A 185 -13.69 -1.34 9.40
N ARG A 186 -13.65 -0.18 10.05
CA ARG A 186 -13.06 -0.02 11.38
C ARG A 186 -13.84 -0.86 12.39
N GLN A 187 -13.15 -1.71 13.10
CA GLN A 187 -13.61 -2.26 14.38
C GLN A 187 -12.99 -1.52 15.54
#